data_b5aad103212ab1213a384511225a7186
#
_entry.id   b5aad103212ab1213a384511225a7186
#
_cell.length_a   1.000
_cell.length_b   1.000
_cell.length_c   1.000
_cell.angle_alpha   90.00
_cell.angle_beta   90.00
_cell.angle_gamma   90.00
#
_symmetry.space_group_name_H-M   'P 1'
#
loop_
_entity.id
_entity.type
_entity.pdbx_description
1 polymer ?
#
loop_
_entity_poly.entity_id
_entity_poly.type
_entity_poly.pdbx_seq_one_letter_code
_entity_poly.pdbx_strand_id
1 'polypeptide(L)'
;SRMRENLKAARIRDNEQTAALQAEKQKLEQANERITVLIKEMHHRVKNNLQVIASLLRLQAGTIADERLQNAFDQSQSRVTSMALIHEKLYKGDELENLDVGLYIHELFSELVRVNDVSERIAYRTHIEKGLTFDLNTMVPLGLLLNELITNSFKHAFTGRENGQIKLTITDAKEGAYDLVYTDDGIGMPLAKMQPDGATLGVSLIESLVEQLNGRMTVEGSDKGTYYHIRFRTLGAK
;
A
#
# COMPACT_ATOMS: atom_id res chain seq x y z
N SER A 1 -51.54 -20.99 41.27
CA SER A 1 -51.21 -21.99 40.24
C SER A 1 -50.94 -21.34 38.88
N ARG A 2 -51.81 -20.53 38.30
CA ARG A 2 -51.64 -19.85 36.97
C ARG A 2 -50.35 -19.02 36.85
N MET A 3 -49.93 -18.27 37.87
CA MET A 3 -48.73 -17.46 37.87
C MET A 3 -47.42 -18.32 37.77
N ARG A 4 -47.39 -19.48 38.42
CA ARG A 4 -46.27 -20.44 38.34
C ARG A 4 -46.15 -21.11 36.97
N GLU A 5 -47.28 -21.39 36.31
CA GLU A 5 -47.30 -21.93 34.93
C GLU A 5 -46.84 -20.90 33.89
N ASN A 6 -47.26 -19.65 34.02
CA ASN A 6 -46.81 -18.57 33.18
C ASN A 6 -45.27 -18.30 33.34
N LEU A 7 -44.76 -18.37 34.56
CA LEU A 7 -43.32 -18.25 34.84
C LEU A 7 -42.51 -19.42 34.25
N LYS A 8 -43.01 -20.65 34.34
CA LYS A 8 -42.39 -21.82 33.71
C LYS A 8 -42.37 -21.68 32.15
N ALA A 9 -43.49 -21.30 31.57
CA ALA A 9 -43.58 -21.12 30.13
C ALA A 9 -42.71 -19.96 29.60
N ALA A 10 -42.58 -18.87 30.35
CA ALA A 10 -41.63 -17.79 30.03
C ALA A 10 -40.18 -18.25 30.08
N ARG A 11 -39.80 -19.03 31.13
CA ARG A 11 -38.44 -19.54 31.28
C ARG A 11 -38.05 -20.56 30.22
N ILE A 12 -39.00 -21.39 29.75
CA ILE A 12 -38.78 -22.32 28.65
C ILE A 12 -38.53 -21.54 27.36
N ARG A 13 -39.37 -20.53 27.03
CA ARG A 13 -39.15 -19.67 25.85
C ARG A 13 -37.83 -18.92 25.87
N ASP A 14 -37.44 -18.40 27.05
CA ASP A 14 -36.17 -17.70 27.22
C ASP A 14 -34.99 -18.64 26.99
N ASN A 15 -35.03 -19.86 27.52
CA ASN A 15 -34.01 -20.88 27.27
C ASN A 15 -33.94 -21.31 25.80
N GLU A 16 -35.09 -21.47 25.14
CA GLU A 16 -35.13 -21.78 23.67
C GLU A 16 -34.57 -20.66 22.81
N GLN A 17 -34.89 -19.41 23.14
CA GLN A 17 -34.32 -18.23 22.46
C GLN A 17 -32.80 -18.12 22.66
N THR A 18 -32.34 -18.34 23.90
CA THR A 18 -30.90 -18.31 24.23
C THR A 18 -30.15 -19.42 23.52
N ALA A 19 -30.70 -20.62 23.45
CA ALA A 19 -30.10 -21.75 22.72
C ALA A 19 -30.06 -21.48 21.20
N ALA A 20 -31.13 -20.93 20.62
CA ALA A 20 -31.19 -20.54 19.22
C ALA A 20 -30.14 -19.46 18.89
N LEU A 21 -30.03 -18.41 19.72
CA LEU A 21 -29.06 -17.33 19.56
C LEU A 21 -27.61 -17.84 19.66
N GLN A 22 -27.34 -18.75 20.59
CA GLN A 22 -26.02 -19.39 20.72
C GLN A 22 -25.67 -20.22 19.48
N ALA A 23 -26.62 -20.98 18.93
CA ALA A 23 -26.43 -21.76 17.72
C ALA A 23 -26.18 -20.87 16.49
N GLU A 24 -26.89 -19.76 16.39
CA GLU A 24 -26.69 -18.76 15.32
C GLU A 24 -25.31 -18.07 15.44
N LYS A 25 -24.94 -17.66 16.64
CA LYS A 25 -23.60 -17.10 16.94
C LYS A 25 -22.48 -18.07 16.53
N GLN A 26 -22.60 -19.34 16.87
CA GLN A 26 -21.61 -20.35 16.53
C GLN A 26 -21.50 -20.58 15.01
N LYS A 27 -22.62 -20.55 14.29
CA LYS A 27 -22.60 -20.61 12.82
C LYS A 27 -21.92 -19.40 12.20
N LEU A 28 -22.16 -18.22 12.76
CA LEU A 28 -21.54 -16.98 12.29
C LEU A 28 -20.02 -16.98 12.52
N GLU A 29 -19.59 -17.42 13.70
CA GLU A 29 -18.16 -17.59 14.02
C GLU A 29 -17.48 -18.56 13.05
N GLN A 30 -18.06 -19.72 12.79
CA GLN A 30 -17.55 -20.69 11.82
C GLN A 30 -17.51 -20.15 10.39
N ALA A 31 -18.53 -19.36 9.99
CA ALA A 31 -18.54 -18.71 8.68
C ALA A 31 -17.42 -17.66 8.56
N ASN A 32 -17.21 -16.85 9.59
CA ASN A 32 -16.12 -15.86 9.63
C ASN A 32 -14.75 -16.52 9.57
N GLU A 33 -14.50 -17.60 10.31
CA GLU A 33 -13.25 -18.36 10.24
C GLU A 33 -12.99 -18.87 8.80
N ARG A 34 -14.01 -19.44 8.16
CA ARG A 34 -13.89 -19.90 6.77
C ARG A 34 -13.59 -18.77 5.79
N ILE A 35 -14.25 -17.63 5.93
CA ILE A 35 -14.01 -16.44 5.10
C ILE A 35 -12.56 -15.98 5.29
N THR A 36 -12.05 -15.92 6.52
CA THR A 36 -10.68 -15.52 6.81
C THR A 36 -9.67 -16.44 6.14
N VAL A 37 -9.89 -17.76 6.20
CA VAL A 37 -9.03 -18.75 5.53
C VAL A 37 -9.05 -18.57 4.01
N LEU A 38 -10.25 -18.37 3.42
CA LEU A 38 -10.38 -18.15 1.97
C LEU A 38 -9.70 -16.87 1.52
N ILE A 39 -9.81 -15.79 2.30
CA ILE A 39 -9.14 -14.53 2.02
C ILE A 39 -7.61 -14.73 2.05
N LYS A 40 -7.07 -15.40 3.08
CA LYS A 40 -5.63 -15.71 3.16
C LYS A 40 -5.15 -16.51 1.92
N GLU A 41 -5.89 -17.54 1.53
CA GLU A 41 -5.56 -18.34 0.35
C GLU A 41 -5.63 -17.52 -0.95
N MET A 42 -6.63 -16.67 -1.10
CA MET A 42 -6.76 -15.78 -2.26
C MET A 42 -5.53 -14.85 -2.38
N HIS A 43 -5.06 -14.30 -1.27
CA HIS A 43 -3.89 -13.42 -1.28
C HIS A 43 -2.59 -14.17 -1.60
N HIS A 44 -2.42 -15.38 -1.10
CA HIS A 44 -1.32 -16.24 -1.51
C HIS A 44 -1.34 -16.51 -3.02
N ARG A 45 -2.52 -16.74 -3.59
CA ARG A 45 -2.67 -16.93 -5.05
C ARG A 45 -2.37 -15.66 -5.84
N VAL A 46 -2.85 -14.51 -5.40
CA VAL A 46 -2.52 -13.22 -6.03
C VAL A 46 -1.01 -12.98 -6.03
N LYS A 47 -0.32 -13.16 -4.90
CA LYS A 47 1.14 -13.08 -4.83
C LYS A 47 1.81 -14.01 -5.82
N ASN A 48 1.42 -15.30 -5.86
CA ASN A 48 2.01 -16.28 -6.74
C ASN A 48 1.79 -15.89 -8.22
N ASN A 49 0.61 -15.42 -8.59
CA ASN A 49 0.31 -14.95 -9.93
C ASN A 49 1.18 -13.74 -10.33
N LEU A 50 1.34 -12.78 -9.42
CA LEU A 50 2.21 -11.62 -9.64
C LEU A 50 3.68 -12.06 -9.83
N GLN A 51 4.17 -13.04 -9.07
CA GLN A 51 5.51 -13.60 -9.24
C GLN A 51 5.70 -14.28 -10.60
N VAL A 52 4.69 -14.99 -11.09
CA VAL A 52 4.70 -15.59 -12.43
C VAL A 52 4.76 -14.50 -13.50
N ILE A 53 3.94 -13.44 -13.38
CA ILE A 53 3.95 -12.31 -14.31
C ILE A 53 5.32 -11.61 -14.30
N ALA A 54 5.90 -11.36 -13.14
CA ALA A 54 7.24 -10.76 -13.02
C ALA A 54 8.31 -11.63 -13.71
N SER A 55 8.22 -12.95 -13.55
CA SER A 55 9.14 -13.90 -14.21
C SER A 55 9.00 -13.88 -15.73
N LEU A 56 7.77 -13.81 -16.24
CA LEU A 56 7.50 -13.70 -17.68
C LEU A 56 8.03 -12.39 -18.25
N LEU A 57 7.81 -11.27 -17.56
CA LEU A 57 8.36 -9.97 -17.98
C LEU A 57 9.89 -9.99 -18.04
N ARG A 58 10.55 -10.62 -17.06
CA ARG A 58 12.02 -10.76 -17.07
C ARG A 58 12.52 -11.60 -18.23
N LEU A 59 11.84 -12.72 -18.55
CA LEU A 59 12.19 -13.54 -19.69
C LEU A 59 12.04 -12.78 -21.01
N GLN A 60 11.00 -11.98 -21.14
CA GLN A 60 10.79 -11.14 -22.32
C GLN A 60 11.87 -10.03 -22.42
N ALA A 61 12.18 -9.36 -21.32
CA ALA A 61 13.24 -8.35 -21.29
C ALA A 61 14.58 -8.90 -21.80
N GLY A 62 14.94 -10.14 -21.41
CA GLY A 62 16.18 -10.78 -21.85
C GLY A 62 16.26 -11.10 -23.35
N THR A 63 15.16 -11.04 -24.09
CA THR A 63 15.13 -11.25 -25.55
C THR A 63 15.12 -9.97 -26.37
N ILE A 64 15.01 -8.80 -25.71
CA ILE A 64 14.88 -7.50 -26.34
C ILE A 64 16.27 -6.89 -26.54
N ALA A 65 16.61 -6.55 -27.79
CA ALA A 65 17.88 -5.91 -28.14
C ALA A 65 17.83 -4.37 -27.98
N ASP A 66 16.64 -3.77 -28.00
CA ASP A 66 16.46 -2.32 -27.81
C ASP A 66 16.52 -1.98 -26.31
N GLU A 67 17.54 -1.23 -25.91
CA GLU A 67 17.79 -0.84 -24.52
C GLU A 67 16.64 -0.02 -23.90
N ARG A 68 15.92 0.78 -24.69
CA ARG A 68 14.77 1.56 -24.19
C ARG A 68 13.60 0.65 -23.85
N LEU A 69 13.32 -0.32 -24.74
CA LEU A 69 12.28 -1.32 -24.50
C LEU A 69 12.65 -2.23 -23.34
N GLN A 70 13.90 -2.67 -23.25
CA GLN A 70 14.41 -3.48 -22.13
C GLN A 70 14.20 -2.75 -20.81
N ASN A 71 14.60 -1.49 -20.71
CA ASN A 71 14.37 -0.65 -19.52
C ASN A 71 12.89 -0.51 -19.14
N ALA A 72 11.98 -0.41 -20.13
CA ALA A 72 10.54 -0.36 -19.86
C ALA A 72 10.01 -1.68 -19.29
N PHE A 73 10.49 -2.83 -19.78
CA PHE A 73 10.15 -4.14 -19.24
C PHE A 73 10.71 -4.35 -17.83
N ASP A 74 11.95 -3.93 -17.56
CA ASP A 74 12.55 -4.00 -16.23
C ASP A 74 11.80 -3.14 -15.21
N GLN A 75 11.34 -1.96 -15.62
CA GLN A 75 10.47 -1.13 -14.79
C GLN A 75 9.13 -1.81 -14.51
N SER A 76 8.50 -2.39 -15.53
CA SER A 76 7.24 -3.11 -15.38
C SER A 76 7.39 -4.33 -14.46
N GLN A 77 8.49 -5.08 -14.60
CA GLN A 77 8.83 -6.20 -13.71
C GLN A 77 9.00 -5.72 -12.26
N SER A 78 9.75 -4.64 -12.04
CA SER A 78 9.97 -4.06 -10.71
C SER A 78 8.64 -3.68 -10.04
N ARG A 79 7.71 -3.08 -10.78
CA ARG A 79 6.36 -2.73 -10.29
C ARG A 79 5.56 -3.97 -9.89
N VAL A 80 5.53 -4.99 -10.73
CA VAL A 80 4.81 -6.23 -10.44
C VAL A 80 5.41 -6.93 -9.20
N THR A 81 6.74 -6.94 -9.08
CA THR A 81 7.42 -7.49 -7.90
C THR A 81 7.07 -6.70 -6.63
N SER A 82 7.01 -5.38 -6.71
CA SER A 82 6.62 -4.53 -5.59
C SER A 82 5.15 -4.73 -5.20
N MET A 83 4.25 -4.90 -6.18
CA MET A 83 2.85 -5.27 -5.91
C MET A 83 2.77 -6.60 -5.14
N ALA A 84 3.57 -7.60 -5.54
CA ALA A 84 3.59 -8.89 -4.86
C ALA A 84 4.08 -8.77 -3.40
N LEU A 85 5.10 -7.94 -3.15
CA LEU A 85 5.62 -7.64 -1.81
C LEU A 85 4.59 -6.90 -0.95
N ILE A 86 3.94 -5.87 -1.52
CA ILE A 86 2.87 -5.14 -0.86
C ILE A 86 1.76 -6.11 -0.45
N HIS A 87 1.30 -6.95 -1.39
CA HIS A 87 0.28 -7.96 -1.12
C HIS A 87 0.70 -8.93 -0.01
N GLU A 88 1.95 -9.41 -0.03
CA GLU A 88 2.45 -10.32 1.01
C GLU A 88 2.47 -9.67 2.39
N LYS A 89 2.91 -8.42 2.47
CA LYS A 89 3.06 -7.71 3.75
C LYS A 89 1.73 -7.33 4.37
N LEU A 90 0.80 -6.84 3.55
CA LEU A 90 -0.52 -6.42 4.00
C LEU A 90 -1.37 -7.57 4.55
N TYR A 91 -1.11 -8.81 4.13
CA TYR A 91 -1.93 -9.97 4.51
C TYR A 91 -1.27 -10.95 5.48
N LYS A 92 -0.10 -10.61 6.03
CA LYS A 92 0.55 -11.41 7.10
C LYS A 92 -0.04 -11.19 8.50
N GLY A 93 -0.77 -10.09 8.71
CA GLY A 93 -1.44 -9.78 9.98
C GLY A 93 -2.79 -10.50 10.12
N ASP A 94 -3.18 -10.82 11.36
CA ASP A 94 -4.50 -11.40 11.65
C ASP A 94 -5.63 -10.37 11.63
N GLU A 95 -5.29 -9.07 11.60
CA GLU A 95 -6.24 -7.95 11.54
C GLU A 95 -6.22 -7.34 10.12
N LEU A 96 -7.19 -7.74 9.29
CA LEU A 96 -7.36 -7.27 7.92
C LEU A 96 -7.99 -5.86 7.83
N GLU A 97 -8.54 -5.35 8.94
CA GLU A 97 -9.37 -4.15 8.92
C GLU A 97 -8.62 -2.84 9.17
N ASN A 98 -7.51 -2.89 9.94
CA ASN A 98 -6.76 -1.68 10.32
C ASN A 98 -5.26 -1.94 10.35
N LEU A 99 -4.59 -1.59 9.28
CA LEU A 99 -3.14 -1.77 9.14
C LEU A 99 -2.39 -0.57 9.68
N ASP A 100 -1.38 -0.81 10.53
CA ASP A 100 -0.48 0.24 11.03
C ASP A 100 0.36 0.80 9.89
N VAL A 101 0.15 2.08 9.60
CA VAL A 101 0.81 2.80 8.50
C VAL A 101 2.31 2.93 8.74
N GLY A 102 2.71 3.21 9.98
CA GLY A 102 4.12 3.39 10.33
C GLY A 102 4.94 2.11 10.17
N LEU A 103 4.42 1.00 10.68
CA LEU A 103 5.06 -0.31 10.55
C LEU A 103 5.17 -0.72 9.09
N TYR A 104 4.09 -0.60 8.34
CA TYR A 104 4.08 -0.94 6.90
C TYR A 104 5.09 -0.13 6.10
N ILE A 105 5.13 1.20 6.28
CA ILE A 105 6.05 2.08 5.56
C ILE A 105 7.50 1.76 5.90
N HIS A 106 7.80 1.48 7.16
CA HIS A 106 9.14 1.07 7.58
C HIS A 106 9.59 -0.21 6.87
N GLU A 107 8.73 -1.21 6.80
CA GLU A 107 9.01 -2.47 6.11
C GLU A 107 9.19 -2.26 4.60
N LEU A 108 8.33 -1.45 3.97
CA LEU A 108 8.42 -1.11 2.55
C LEU A 108 9.76 -0.44 2.21
N PHE A 109 10.16 0.58 2.96
CA PHE A 109 11.46 1.24 2.76
C PHE A 109 12.63 0.26 2.94
N SER A 110 12.62 -0.53 4.01
CA SER A 110 13.68 -1.51 4.29
C SER A 110 13.85 -2.51 3.14
N GLU A 111 12.74 -2.99 2.60
CA GLU A 111 12.75 -3.94 1.48
C GLU A 111 13.23 -3.28 0.18
N LEU A 112 12.75 -2.08 -0.14
CA LEU A 112 13.17 -1.36 -1.34
C LEU A 112 14.66 -0.98 -1.31
N VAL A 113 15.17 -0.56 -0.17
CA VAL A 113 16.59 -0.28 0.04
C VAL A 113 17.43 -1.55 -0.17
N ARG A 114 16.97 -2.68 0.37
CA ARG A 114 17.65 -3.98 0.23
C ARG A 114 17.65 -4.48 -1.22
N VAL A 115 16.52 -4.43 -1.90
CA VAL A 115 16.39 -4.93 -3.28
C VAL A 115 17.18 -4.10 -4.27
N ASN A 116 17.29 -2.78 -4.04
CA ASN A 116 18.04 -1.88 -4.91
C ASN A 116 19.51 -1.72 -4.53
N ASP A 117 19.97 -2.38 -3.45
CA ASP A 117 21.36 -2.34 -2.96
C ASP A 117 21.90 -0.91 -2.74
N VAL A 118 21.08 -0.07 -2.12
CA VAL A 118 21.39 1.36 -1.89
C VAL A 118 21.58 1.72 -0.42
N SER A 119 21.68 0.71 0.47
CA SER A 119 21.73 0.88 1.92
C SER A 119 22.88 1.73 2.43
N GLU A 120 24.04 1.68 1.77
CA GLU A 120 25.23 2.46 2.14
C GLU A 120 25.24 3.88 1.55
N ARG A 121 24.37 4.14 0.56
CA ARG A 121 24.38 5.39 -0.22
C ARG A 121 23.21 6.31 0.09
N ILE A 122 22.05 5.73 0.43
CA ILE A 122 20.82 6.50 0.58
C ILE A 122 20.25 6.32 1.98
N ALA A 123 20.24 7.42 2.73
CA ALA A 123 19.56 7.49 4.03
C ALA A 123 18.07 7.81 3.82
N TYR A 124 17.19 7.21 4.64
CA TYR A 124 15.79 7.61 4.67
C TYR A 124 15.33 7.96 6.08
N ARG A 125 14.40 8.90 6.18
CA ARG A 125 13.75 9.30 7.43
C ARG A 125 12.25 9.30 7.22
N THR A 126 11.53 8.64 8.12
CA THR A 126 10.07 8.63 8.11
C THR A 126 9.54 9.29 9.37
N HIS A 127 8.52 10.12 9.22
CA HIS A 127 7.74 10.69 10.30
C HIS A 127 6.26 10.41 10.04
N ILE A 128 5.76 9.35 10.63
CA ILE A 128 4.36 8.95 10.51
C ILE A 128 3.68 9.28 11.84
N GLU A 129 2.57 10.00 11.79
CA GLU A 129 1.80 10.32 12.99
C GLU A 129 1.36 9.03 13.70
N LYS A 130 1.49 9.01 15.02
CA LYS A 130 1.24 7.80 15.82
C LYS A 130 -0.23 7.38 15.75
N GLY A 131 -0.45 6.09 15.61
CA GLY A 131 -1.79 5.50 15.63
C GLY A 131 -2.54 5.63 14.32
N LEU A 132 -1.90 6.07 13.23
CA LEU A 132 -2.52 6.02 11.92
C LEU A 132 -2.70 4.58 11.46
N THR A 133 -3.94 4.24 11.18
CA THR A 133 -4.31 2.95 10.58
C THR A 133 -5.17 3.19 9.35
N PHE A 134 -4.92 2.44 8.29
CA PHE A 134 -5.73 2.47 7.07
C PHE A 134 -6.23 1.08 6.72
N ASP A 135 -7.36 1.03 6.02
CA ASP A 135 -7.86 -0.18 5.41
C ASP A 135 -7.04 -0.57 4.18
N LEU A 136 -7.23 -1.78 3.71
CA LEU A 136 -6.55 -2.33 2.55
C LEU A 136 -6.76 -1.54 1.26
N ASN A 137 -7.98 -1.02 1.06
CA ASN A 137 -8.30 -0.26 -0.14
C ASN A 137 -7.47 1.02 -0.23
N THR A 138 -7.12 1.60 0.91
CA THR A 138 -6.24 2.77 1.02
C THR A 138 -4.77 2.37 0.99
N MET A 139 -4.38 1.31 1.70
CA MET A 139 -2.98 0.89 1.84
C MET A 139 -2.36 0.41 0.53
N VAL A 140 -3.12 -0.30 -0.31
CA VAL A 140 -2.60 -0.81 -1.60
C VAL A 140 -2.21 0.32 -2.53
N PRO A 141 -3.07 1.29 -2.90
CA PRO A 141 -2.66 2.39 -3.75
C PRO A 141 -1.61 3.29 -3.10
N LEU A 142 -1.66 3.49 -1.77
CA LEU A 142 -0.62 4.23 -1.04
C LEU A 142 0.75 3.54 -1.13
N GLY A 143 0.80 2.24 -0.96
CA GLY A 143 2.04 1.47 -1.06
C GLY A 143 2.63 1.49 -2.48
N LEU A 144 1.79 1.38 -3.51
CA LEU A 144 2.23 1.51 -4.90
C LEU A 144 2.74 2.92 -5.20
N LEU A 145 2.06 3.94 -4.72
CA LEU A 145 2.48 5.34 -4.84
C LEU A 145 3.86 5.55 -4.21
N LEU A 146 4.06 5.11 -2.97
CA LEU A 146 5.33 5.21 -2.28
C LEU A 146 6.44 4.42 -2.99
N ASN A 147 6.12 3.23 -3.49
CA ASN A 147 7.06 2.45 -4.28
C ASN A 147 7.55 3.22 -5.52
N GLU A 148 6.64 3.86 -6.28
CA GLU A 148 7.01 4.66 -7.45
C GLU A 148 7.87 5.87 -7.06
N LEU A 149 7.49 6.61 -6.01
CA LEU A 149 8.25 7.76 -5.53
C LEU A 149 9.67 7.36 -5.11
N ILE A 150 9.79 6.31 -4.29
CA ILE A 150 11.08 5.83 -3.76
C ILE A 150 11.97 5.29 -4.89
N THR A 151 11.43 4.45 -5.76
CA THR A 151 12.21 3.87 -6.86
C THR A 151 12.61 4.92 -7.90
N ASN A 152 11.79 5.94 -8.13
CA ASN A 152 12.15 7.09 -8.96
C ASN A 152 13.33 7.86 -8.36
N SER A 153 13.34 8.09 -7.05
CA SER A 153 14.46 8.74 -6.38
C SER A 153 15.74 7.88 -6.48
N PHE A 154 15.65 6.56 -6.27
CA PHE A 154 16.82 5.68 -6.41
C PHE A 154 17.40 5.69 -7.82
N LYS A 155 16.57 5.71 -8.85
CA LYS A 155 17.00 5.64 -10.25
C LYS A 155 17.45 6.98 -10.81
N HIS A 156 16.82 8.07 -10.38
CA HIS A 156 16.95 9.35 -11.06
C HIS A 156 17.50 10.47 -10.19
N ALA A 157 17.10 10.55 -8.92
CA ALA A 157 17.46 11.69 -8.07
C ALA A 157 18.95 11.67 -7.66
N PHE A 158 19.53 10.49 -7.49
CA PHE A 158 20.89 10.34 -6.98
C PHE A 158 21.91 9.91 -8.04
N THR A 159 21.58 10.11 -9.32
CA THR A 159 22.52 9.83 -10.41
C THR A 159 23.77 10.71 -10.29
N GLY A 160 24.95 10.07 -10.23
CA GLY A 160 26.23 10.79 -10.09
C GLY A 160 26.52 11.31 -8.68
N ARG A 161 25.72 10.93 -7.66
CA ARG A 161 25.94 11.29 -6.25
C ARG A 161 26.36 10.07 -5.43
N GLU A 162 27.27 10.26 -4.50
CA GLU A 162 27.70 9.18 -3.58
C GLU A 162 26.67 8.94 -2.47
N ASN A 163 25.98 9.99 -2.02
CA ASN A 163 25.03 9.94 -0.92
C ASN A 163 23.75 10.71 -1.27
N GLY A 164 22.65 10.31 -0.67
CA GLY A 164 21.36 10.97 -0.79
C GLY A 164 20.48 10.75 0.43
N GLN A 165 19.47 11.59 0.58
CA GLN A 165 18.48 11.48 1.65
C GLN A 165 17.06 11.58 1.11
N ILE A 166 16.21 10.66 1.59
CA ILE A 166 14.76 10.68 1.37
C ILE A 166 14.08 10.97 2.70
N LYS A 167 13.04 11.82 2.67
CA LYS A 167 12.18 12.06 3.82
C LYS A 167 10.73 11.82 3.44
N LEU A 168 10.00 11.13 4.29
CA LEU A 168 8.56 10.90 4.15
C LEU A 168 7.87 11.31 5.45
N THR A 169 6.85 12.13 5.33
CA THR A 169 5.97 12.52 6.46
C THR A 169 4.53 12.20 6.08
N ILE A 170 3.77 11.56 7.00
CA ILE A 170 2.32 11.40 6.86
C ILE A 170 1.67 11.86 8.17
N THR A 171 0.73 12.79 8.05
CA THR A 171 0.02 13.40 9.18
C THR A 171 -1.49 13.45 8.91
N ASP A 172 -2.27 13.39 9.98
CA ASP A 172 -3.72 13.64 9.93
C ASP A 172 -3.98 15.13 9.67
N ALA A 173 -4.63 15.43 8.56
CA ALA A 173 -5.03 16.78 8.18
C ALA A 173 -6.45 17.14 8.66
N LYS A 174 -7.05 16.27 9.49
CA LYS A 174 -8.44 16.33 10.00
C LYS A 174 -9.50 16.05 8.93
N GLU A 175 -10.73 15.82 9.38
CA GLU A 175 -11.89 15.54 8.52
C GLU A 175 -11.71 14.34 7.56
N GLY A 176 -10.94 13.32 8.00
CA GLY A 176 -10.65 12.11 7.20
C GLY A 176 -9.70 12.37 6.03
N ALA A 177 -9.00 13.50 6.02
CA ALA A 177 -7.92 13.81 5.08
C ALA A 177 -6.55 13.61 5.72
N TYR A 178 -5.56 13.28 4.89
CA TYR A 178 -4.18 13.07 5.31
C TYR A 178 -3.24 13.83 4.38
N ASP A 179 -2.17 14.38 4.93
CA ASP A 179 -1.10 15.02 4.18
C ASP A 179 0.11 14.09 4.15
N LEU A 180 0.55 13.74 2.94
CA LEU A 180 1.78 13.04 2.65
C LEU A 180 2.76 14.02 2.02
N VAL A 181 3.92 14.17 2.65
CA VAL A 181 5.05 14.95 2.12
C VAL A 181 6.21 14.00 1.86
N TYR A 182 6.64 13.92 0.61
CA TYR A 182 7.80 13.15 0.19
C TYR A 182 8.84 14.08 -0.40
N THR A 183 10.10 13.96 0.02
CA THR A 183 11.21 14.76 -0.49
C THR A 183 12.44 13.90 -0.71
N ASP A 184 13.17 14.17 -1.77
CA ASP A 184 14.56 13.77 -1.94
C ASP A 184 15.47 15.00 -2.06
N ASP A 185 16.73 14.87 -1.69
CA ASP A 185 17.76 15.90 -1.85
C ASP A 185 18.61 15.68 -3.12
N GLY A 186 18.02 15.07 -4.13
CA GLY A 186 18.67 14.69 -5.39
C GLY A 186 18.93 15.86 -6.33
N ILE A 187 19.08 15.53 -7.62
CA ILE A 187 19.30 16.50 -8.69
C ILE A 187 18.02 17.24 -9.12
N GLY A 188 16.89 16.86 -8.52
CA GLY A 188 15.56 17.38 -8.86
C GLY A 188 14.98 16.85 -10.16
N MET A 189 13.71 17.15 -10.38
CA MET A 189 12.99 16.76 -11.59
C MET A 189 12.88 17.95 -12.54
N PRO A 190 13.27 17.82 -13.81
CA PRO A 190 13.07 18.88 -14.80
C PRO A 190 11.59 19.22 -14.98
N LEU A 191 11.23 20.51 -14.97
CA LEU A 191 9.86 21.00 -15.11
C LEU A 191 9.14 20.44 -16.34
N ALA A 192 9.86 20.19 -17.45
CA ALA A 192 9.29 19.60 -18.67
C ALA A 192 8.74 18.17 -18.45
N LYS A 193 9.26 17.42 -17.49
CA LYS A 193 8.76 16.08 -17.15
C LYS A 193 7.55 16.11 -16.19
N MET A 194 7.22 17.27 -15.66
CA MET A 194 6.06 17.51 -14.80
C MET A 194 4.81 17.92 -15.62
N GLN A 195 4.97 18.18 -16.93
CA GLN A 195 3.85 18.53 -17.82
C GLN A 195 3.21 17.27 -18.41
N PRO A 196 1.89 17.26 -18.67
CA PRO A 196 1.18 16.08 -19.22
C PRO A 196 1.81 15.54 -20.50
N ASP A 197 2.28 16.42 -21.41
CA ASP A 197 2.88 16.04 -22.69
C ASP A 197 4.31 15.45 -22.56
N GLY A 198 4.95 15.58 -21.40
CA GLY A 198 6.29 15.07 -21.08
C GLY A 198 6.30 13.99 -20.01
N ALA A 199 5.13 13.62 -19.50
CA ALA A 199 5.01 12.65 -18.40
C ALA A 199 5.52 11.26 -18.80
N THR A 200 6.42 10.71 -18.00
CA THR A 200 6.82 9.31 -18.13
C THR A 200 5.71 8.41 -17.57
N LEU A 201 5.73 7.13 -17.97
CA LEU A 201 4.78 6.14 -17.44
C LEU A 201 4.72 6.14 -15.90
N GLY A 202 5.86 6.41 -15.20
CA GLY A 202 5.92 6.51 -13.74
C GLY A 202 5.15 7.70 -13.19
N VAL A 203 5.27 8.86 -13.83
CA VAL A 203 4.53 10.08 -13.41
C VAL A 203 3.03 9.88 -13.61
N SER A 204 2.61 9.36 -14.77
CA SER A 204 1.19 9.06 -15.05
C SER A 204 0.60 8.03 -14.05
N LEU A 205 1.40 7.05 -13.61
CA LEU A 205 0.98 6.10 -12.60
C LEU A 205 0.82 6.77 -11.22
N ILE A 206 1.74 7.65 -10.83
CA ILE A 206 1.64 8.45 -9.60
C ILE A 206 0.35 9.26 -9.60
N GLU A 207 0.04 9.97 -10.70
CA GLU A 207 -1.19 10.75 -10.85
C GLU A 207 -2.43 9.87 -10.69
N SER A 208 -2.48 8.73 -11.39
CA SER A 208 -3.60 7.77 -11.30
C SER A 208 -3.79 7.23 -9.88
N LEU A 209 -2.70 6.93 -9.15
CA LEU A 209 -2.77 6.44 -7.77
C LEU A 209 -3.24 7.54 -6.80
N VAL A 210 -2.86 8.79 -7.04
CA VAL A 210 -3.36 9.94 -6.26
C VAL A 210 -4.84 10.14 -6.50
N GLU A 211 -5.33 10.03 -7.73
CA GLU A 211 -6.77 10.06 -8.05
C GLU A 211 -7.52 8.92 -7.38
N GLN A 212 -6.96 7.70 -7.43
CA GLN A 212 -7.55 6.53 -6.76
C GLN A 212 -7.68 6.74 -5.24
N LEU A 213 -6.77 7.47 -4.62
CA LEU A 213 -6.83 7.87 -3.21
C LEU A 213 -7.75 9.09 -2.96
N ASN A 214 -8.56 9.52 -3.94
CA ASN A 214 -9.35 10.76 -3.88
C ASN A 214 -8.49 11.96 -3.46
N GLY A 215 -7.26 11.99 -3.93
CA GLY A 215 -6.24 12.96 -3.52
C GLY A 215 -5.98 14.08 -4.53
N ARG A 216 -5.14 14.99 -4.11
CA ARG A 216 -4.55 16.06 -4.95
C ARG A 216 -3.06 16.11 -4.67
N MET A 217 -2.27 16.39 -5.70
CA MET A 217 -0.82 16.42 -5.62
C MET A 217 -0.28 17.76 -6.13
N THR A 218 0.73 18.30 -5.45
CA THR A 218 1.61 19.33 -5.95
C THR A 218 3.03 18.80 -5.98
N VAL A 219 3.78 19.14 -7.02
CA VAL A 219 5.16 18.70 -7.23
C VAL A 219 6.03 19.91 -7.49
N GLU A 220 7.15 19.99 -6.80
CA GLU A 220 8.16 21.02 -7.00
C GLU A 220 9.52 20.34 -7.20
N GLY A 221 10.24 20.73 -8.25
CA GLY A 221 11.59 20.26 -8.53
C GLY A 221 12.56 21.43 -8.59
N SER A 222 13.72 21.28 -8.00
CA SER A 222 14.81 22.24 -8.03
C SER A 222 16.15 21.51 -8.06
N ASP A 223 17.24 22.26 -8.20
CA ASP A 223 18.62 21.75 -8.06
C ASP A 223 18.93 21.19 -6.64
N LYS A 224 18.00 21.34 -5.69
CA LYS A 224 18.07 20.83 -4.32
C LYS A 224 17.23 19.59 -4.07
N GLY A 225 16.64 19.02 -5.13
CA GLY A 225 15.83 17.80 -5.05
C GLY A 225 14.39 17.98 -5.49
N THR A 226 13.57 16.98 -5.22
CA THR A 226 12.16 16.92 -5.58
C THR A 226 11.31 16.95 -4.32
N TYR A 227 10.20 17.66 -4.37
CA TYR A 227 9.21 17.79 -3.30
C TYR A 227 7.84 17.41 -3.84
N TYR A 228 7.19 16.44 -3.20
CA TYR A 228 5.80 16.07 -3.43
C TYR A 228 4.99 16.37 -2.17
N HIS A 229 3.86 17.06 -2.34
CA HIS A 229 2.82 17.18 -1.33
C HIS A 229 1.53 16.59 -1.88
N ILE A 230 1.03 15.57 -1.21
CA ILE A 230 -0.15 14.83 -1.60
C ILE A 230 -1.14 14.87 -0.44
N ARG A 231 -2.31 15.45 -0.68
CA ARG A 231 -3.43 15.40 0.24
C ARG A 231 -4.41 14.37 -0.26
N PHE A 232 -4.75 13.38 0.55
CA PHE A 232 -5.62 12.27 0.17
C PHE A 232 -6.64 11.94 1.27
N ARG A 233 -7.59 11.04 0.97
CA ARG A 233 -8.59 10.54 1.90
C ARG A 233 -8.58 9.02 1.94
N THR A 234 -8.96 8.43 3.09
CA THR A 234 -9.17 6.99 3.19
C THR A 234 -10.39 6.55 2.39
N LEU A 235 -10.32 5.38 1.75
CA LEU A 235 -11.36 4.86 0.87
C LEU A 235 -12.46 4.09 1.64
N GLY A 236 -12.21 3.71 2.89
CA GLY A 236 -13.11 2.91 3.74
C GLY A 236 -13.85 3.68 4.84
N ALA A 237 -13.60 4.96 5.04
CA ALA A 237 -14.32 5.76 6.04
C ALA A 237 -15.70 6.16 5.51
N LYS A 238 -16.74 5.43 5.94
CA LYS A 238 -18.13 5.90 5.96
C LYS A 238 -18.51 6.32 7.36
#